data_5214fe4e59f4cfa8b7454f70ffe704f4
#
_entry.id   5214fe4e59f4cfa8b7454f70ffe704f4
#
_cell.length_a   1.000
_cell.length_b   1.000
_cell.length_c   1.000
_cell.angle_alpha   90.00
_cell.angle_beta   90.00
_cell.angle_gamma   90.00
#
_symmetry.space_group_name_H-M   'P 1'
#
loop_
_entity.id
_entity.type
_entity.pdbx_description
1 polymer ?
#
loop_
_entity_poly.entity_id
_entity_poly.type
_entity_poly.pdbx_seq_one_letter_code
_entity_poly.pdbx_strand_id
1 'polypeptide(L)' 'MKKWQCIVCGWIYDEAEGYGDEGIAPGTVWDDVDEHFDSPECGVGKADFEMIEIG' A
#
# COMPACT_ATOMS: atom_id res chain seq x y z
N MET A 1 -5.54 8.57 8.27
CA MET A 1 -5.09 7.19 8.07
C MET A 1 -3.65 7.20 7.57
N LYS A 2 -2.96 6.10 7.70
CA LYS A 2 -1.54 6.02 7.35
C LYS A 2 -1.35 5.81 5.85
N LYS A 3 -0.16 6.14 5.39
CA LYS A 3 0.27 5.85 4.02
C LYS A 3 1.48 4.94 4.07
N TRP A 4 1.60 4.09 3.07
CA TRP A 4 2.69 3.12 2.98
C TRP A 4 3.38 3.27 1.64
N GLN A 5 4.68 3.47 1.66
CA GLN A 5 5.45 3.71 0.44
C GLN A 5 6.35 2.54 0.12
N CYS A 6 6.32 2.12 -1.14
CA CYS A 6 7.26 1.14 -1.65
C CYS A 6 8.67 1.76 -1.67
N ILE A 7 9.61 1.15 -0.97
CA ILE A 7 10.97 1.69 -0.88
C ILE A 7 11.78 1.47 -2.17
N VAL A 8 11.27 0.69 -3.09
CA VAL A 8 11.95 0.39 -4.35
C VAL A 8 11.53 1.37 -5.45
N CYS A 9 10.24 1.55 -5.66
CA CYS A 9 9.75 2.38 -6.76
C CYS A 9 9.06 3.68 -6.31
N GLY A 10 8.78 3.83 -5.02
CA GLY A 10 8.14 5.03 -4.49
C GLY A 10 6.62 5.08 -4.60
N TRP A 11 5.99 4.01 -5.07
CA TRP A 11 4.52 3.97 -5.13
C TRP A 11 3.95 4.02 -3.71
N ILE A 12 2.85 4.76 -3.54
CA ILE A 12 2.26 4.98 -2.21
C ILE A 12 0.88 4.34 -2.15
N TYR A 13 0.66 3.51 -1.13
CA TYR A 13 -0.65 3.00 -0.77
C TYR A 13 -1.25 3.93 0.30
N ASP A 14 -2.39 4.53 0.00
CA ASP A 14 -3.11 5.38 0.95
C ASP A 14 -4.26 4.58 1.55
N GLU A 15 -4.22 4.33 2.86
CA GLU A 15 -5.27 3.57 3.53
C GLU A 15 -6.65 4.20 3.37
N ALA A 16 -6.71 5.52 3.28
CA ALA A 16 -7.98 6.21 3.11
C ALA A 16 -8.59 6.01 1.72
N GLU A 17 -7.77 5.83 0.71
CA GLU A 17 -8.22 5.67 -0.67
C GLU A 17 -8.35 4.22 -1.11
N GLY A 18 -7.60 3.32 -0.47
CA GLY A 18 -7.52 1.93 -0.90
C GLY A 18 -6.83 1.80 -2.25
N TYR A 19 -7.09 0.70 -2.94
CA TYR A 19 -6.57 0.51 -4.29
C TYR A 19 -7.56 -0.35 -5.09
N GLY A 20 -8.46 0.32 -5.78
CA GLY A 20 -9.56 -0.33 -6.47
C GLY A 20 -9.14 -1.31 -7.57
N ASP A 21 -8.00 -1.08 -8.22
CA ASP A 21 -7.49 -1.97 -9.26
C ASP A 21 -7.19 -3.38 -8.73
N GLU A 22 -6.89 -3.49 -7.45
CA GLU A 22 -6.66 -4.76 -6.77
C GLU A 22 -7.84 -5.16 -5.87
N GLY A 23 -8.96 -4.45 -5.97
CA GLY A 23 -10.14 -4.75 -5.18
C GLY A 23 -10.02 -4.35 -3.71
N ILE A 24 -9.13 -3.44 -3.39
CA ILE A 24 -8.94 -2.97 -2.02
C ILE A 24 -9.83 -1.76 -1.78
N ALA A 25 -10.81 -1.91 -0.90
CA ALA A 25 -11.77 -0.86 -0.62
C ALA A 25 -11.12 0.34 0.10
N PRO A 26 -11.63 1.56 -0.12
CA PRO A 26 -11.20 2.71 0.67
C PRO A 26 -11.39 2.46 2.16
N GLY A 27 -10.43 2.87 2.97
CA GLY A 27 -10.47 2.68 4.40
C GLY A 27 -9.85 1.36 4.87
N THR A 28 -9.30 0.57 3.95
CA THR A 28 -8.63 -0.68 4.32
C THR A 28 -7.24 -0.37 4.89
N VAL A 29 -7.03 -0.72 6.16
CA VAL A 29 -5.73 -0.54 6.79
C VAL A 29 -4.71 -1.53 6.22
N TRP A 30 -3.42 -1.16 6.31
CA TRP A 30 -2.35 -1.97 5.72
C TRP A 30 -2.35 -3.42 6.21
N ASP A 31 -2.64 -3.62 7.49
CA ASP A 31 -2.67 -4.97 8.07
C ASP A 31 -3.79 -5.84 7.46
N ASP A 32 -4.83 -5.21 6.94
CA ASP A 32 -5.94 -5.92 6.29
C ASP A 32 -5.71 -6.14 4.79
N VAL A 33 -4.67 -5.53 4.24
CA VAL A 33 -4.28 -5.78 2.86
C VAL A 33 -3.65 -7.17 2.78
N ASP A 34 -4.04 -7.94 1.76
CA ASP A 34 -3.53 -9.30 1.55
C ASP A 34 -2.01 -9.31 1.64
N GLU A 35 -1.45 -10.26 2.39
CA GLU A 35 0.01 -10.41 2.53
C GLU A 35 0.69 -10.73 1.20
N HIS A 36 -0.04 -11.18 0.21
CA HIS A 36 0.47 -11.44 -1.14
C HIS A 36 0.38 -10.23 -2.05
N PHE A 37 -0.03 -9.08 -1.51
CA PHE A 37 -0.12 -7.86 -2.29
C PHE A 37 1.27 -7.42 -2.76
N ASP A 38 1.37 -7.08 -4.04
CA ASP A 38 2.61 -6.62 -4.66
C ASP A 38 2.43 -5.17 -5.14
N SER A 39 3.56 -4.42 -5.14
CA SER A 39 3.54 -3.08 -5.70
C SER A 39 3.15 -3.14 -7.18
N PRO A 40 2.18 -2.31 -7.61
CA PRO A 40 1.77 -2.31 -9.02
C PRO A 40 2.83 -1.75 -9.96
N GLU A 41 3.83 -1.06 -9.41
CA GLU A 41 4.87 -0.44 -10.21
C GLU A 41 6.10 -1.34 -10.39
N CYS A 42 6.55 -1.98 -9.33
CA CYS A 42 7.78 -2.77 -9.39
C CYS A 42 7.61 -4.22 -8.96
N GLY A 43 6.45 -4.62 -8.46
CA GLY A 43 6.16 -6.01 -8.15
C GLY A 43 6.74 -6.56 -6.88
N VAL A 44 7.34 -5.71 -6.02
CA VAL A 44 7.84 -6.19 -4.73
C VAL A 44 6.70 -6.34 -3.74
N GLY A 45 6.87 -7.23 -2.77
CA GLY A 45 5.83 -7.51 -1.78
C GLY A 45 5.74 -6.47 -0.67
N LYS A 46 4.80 -6.70 0.25
CA LYS A 46 4.55 -5.78 1.37
C LYS A 46 5.79 -5.54 2.25
N ALA A 47 6.69 -6.50 2.32
CA ALA A 47 7.91 -6.38 3.14
C ALA A 47 8.81 -5.21 2.70
N ASP A 48 8.66 -4.77 1.45
CA ASP A 48 9.43 -3.66 0.90
C ASP A 48 8.68 -2.34 0.97
N PHE A 49 7.68 -2.26 1.81
CA PHE A 49 6.94 -1.02 2.06
C PHE A 49 7.29 -0.45 3.43
N GLU A 50 7.32 0.85 3.52
CA GLU A 50 7.60 1.57 4.75
C GLU A 50 6.43 2.50 5.09
N MET A 51 6.05 2.51 6.36
CA MET A 51 4.97 3.39 6.81
C MET A 51 5.45 4.84 6.80
N ILE A 52 4.67 5.69 6.14
CA ILE A 52 4.91 7.12 6.15
C ILE A 52 3.64 7.82 6.64
N GLU A 53 3.83 8.82 7.49
CA GLU A 53 2.73 9.68 7.92
C GLU A 53 2.92 11.02 7.25
N ILE A 54 2.24 11.17 6.13
CA ILE A 54 2.23 12.46 5.46
C ILE A 54 0.91 13.13 5.83
N GLY A 55 1.01 13.96 6.75
CA GLY A 55 0.02 14.91 7.27
C GLY A 55 -1.44 14.69 6.96
#